data_df6cfd61ef9a14d0d1da22b8d0299378
#
_entry.id   df6cfd61ef9a14d0d1da22b8d0299378
#
_cell.length_a   1.000
_cell.length_b   1.000
_cell.length_c   1.000
_cell.angle_alpha   90.00
_cell.angle_beta   90.00
_cell.angle_gamma   90.00
#
_symmetry.space_group_name_H-M   'P 1'
#
loop_
_entity.id
_entity.type
_entity.pdbx_description
1 polymer ?
#
loop_
_entity_poly.entity_id
_entity_poly.type
_entity_poly.pdbx_seq_one_letter_code
_entity_poly.pdbx_strand_id
1 'polypeptide(L)'
;MGPVPQVNDIVRPRVEAALAAGDRFQDYVIDSAIGHGGSAVVYRAHSAEEPTRAVALKVLDAHHLDPNHLHRMEREFDFANRVKHPHVVTMFGHGLGWLAMELITGGSISALTARSNVLAALQQIAEALDHCHRAGVVHCDVKPSNILVAEDFSVDGAILIDFGVARRLTDHVDHHPTHVEASLSYAAPELLRGHAPTPAVDEYALACTAVELLTGTPPFTARTSWGLMDDQLNRAVPRLSRRYRWLPRMFDSILTKAMAKNPELRYNSCGEFVTQLRAALRPTVK
;
A
#
# COMPACT_ATOMS: atom_id res chain seq x y z
N MET A 1 -14.62 -50.07 -14.54
CA MET A 1 -15.00 -48.64 -14.54
C MET A 1 -15.51 -48.31 -13.14
N GLY A 2 -14.64 -47.75 -12.32
CA GLY A 2 -14.99 -47.27 -10.98
C GLY A 2 -15.54 -45.84 -11.06
N PRO A 3 -16.37 -45.40 -10.09
CA PRO A 3 -16.98 -44.09 -10.15
C PRO A 3 -15.92 -43.00 -9.94
N VAL A 4 -16.02 -41.97 -10.78
CA VAL A 4 -15.25 -40.69 -10.67
C VAL A 4 -15.65 -40.03 -9.35
N PRO A 5 -14.70 -39.61 -8.49
CA PRO A 5 -15.05 -38.92 -7.27
C PRO A 5 -15.67 -37.57 -7.63
N GLN A 6 -16.85 -37.29 -7.08
CA GLN A 6 -17.53 -36.00 -7.19
C GLN A 6 -16.75 -34.96 -6.43
N VAL A 7 -16.47 -33.86 -7.09
CA VAL A 7 -15.87 -32.62 -6.52
C VAL A 7 -16.96 -31.91 -5.69
N ASN A 8 -17.21 -32.42 -4.49
CA ASN A 8 -18.19 -31.80 -3.58
C ASN A 8 -17.80 -32.04 -2.12
N ASP A 9 -16.68 -31.49 -1.70
CA ASP A 9 -16.38 -31.25 -0.26
C ASP A 9 -15.38 -30.12 -0.11
N ILE A 10 -15.63 -28.99 -0.83
CA ILE A 10 -15.03 -27.72 -0.40
C ILE A 10 -15.96 -27.22 0.71
N VAL A 11 -15.59 -27.47 1.95
CA VAL A 11 -16.21 -26.85 3.12
C VAL A 11 -16.06 -25.34 2.95
N ARG A 12 -17.12 -24.69 2.47
CA ARG A 12 -17.20 -23.22 2.42
C ARG A 12 -17.13 -22.72 3.87
N PRO A 13 -16.14 -21.93 4.26
CA PRO A 13 -16.16 -21.30 5.58
C PRO A 13 -17.41 -20.42 5.65
N ARG A 14 -18.38 -20.77 6.51
CA ARG A 14 -19.52 -19.93 6.84
C ARG A 14 -19.03 -18.79 7.73
N VAL A 15 -18.62 -17.68 7.16
CA VAL A 15 -18.45 -16.43 7.91
C VAL A 15 -19.73 -15.61 7.72
N GLU A 16 -20.83 -16.08 8.32
CA GLU A 16 -22.11 -15.33 8.36
C GLU A 16 -22.10 -14.23 9.42
N ALA A 17 -21.16 -14.24 10.35
CA ALA A 17 -20.96 -13.22 11.38
C ALA A 17 -19.49 -12.85 11.52
N ALA A 18 -19.19 -11.63 11.97
CA ALA A 18 -17.84 -11.23 12.32
C ALA A 18 -17.27 -12.19 13.39
N LEU A 19 -15.99 -12.62 13.20
CA LEU A 19 -15.33 -13.50 14.13
C LEU A 19 -15.10 -12.78 15.48
N ALA A 20 -15.37 -13.49 16.59
CA ALA A 20 -15.19 -12.99 17.95
C ALA A 20 -13.87 -13.50 18.57
N ALA A 21 -13.43 -12.85 19.64
CA ALA A 21 -12.29 -13.30 20.41
C ALA A 21 -12.51 -14.73 20.93
N GLY A 22 -11.52 -15.61 20.72
CA GLY A 22 -11.57 -17.03 21.05
C GLY A 22 -12.08 -17.94 19.93
N ASP A 23 -12.65 -17.38 18.85
CA ASP A 23 -13.07 -18.19 17.71
C ASP A 23 -11.85 -18.80 17.01
N ARG A 24 -12.00 -20.04 16.54
CA ARG A 24 -11.02 -20.69 15.68
C ARG A 24 -11.39 -20.47 14.22
N PHE A 25 -10.42 -19.99 13.45
CA PHE A 25 -10.51 -19.82 12.02
C PHE A 25 -9.28 -20.45 11.35
N GLN A 26 -9.47 -21.57 10.64
CA GLN A 26 -8.37 -22.37 10.11
C GLN A 26 -7.40 -22.78 11.26
N ASP A 27 -6.10 -22.52 11.09
CA ASP A 27 -5.04 -22.81 12.04
C ASP A 27 -4.79 -21.64 13.03
N TYR A 28 -5.72 -20.70 13.12
CA TYR A 28 -5.59 -19.48 13.94
C TYR A 28 -6.72 -19.36 14.97
N VAL A 29 -6.40 -18.72 16.08
CA VAL A 29 -7.36 -18.30 17.12
C VAL A 29 -7.43 -16.77 17.10
N ILE A 30 -8.64 -16.23 17.04
CA ILE A 30 -8.87 -14.78 16.96
C ILE A 30 -8.67 -14.16 18.35
N ASP A 31 -7.87 -13.09 18.40
CA ASP A 31 -7.71 -12.28 19.63
C ASP A 31 -8.67 -11.09 19.61
N SER A 32 -8.68 -10.32 18.50
CA SER A 32 -9.55 -9.13 18.34
C SER A 32 -9.57 -8.67 16.89
N ALA A 33 -10.60 -7.93 16.50
CA ALA A 33 -10.58 -7.16 15.24
C ALA A 33 -9.67 -5.93 15.42
N ILE A 34 -8.81 -5.66 14.42
CA ILE A 34 -7.86 -4.54 14.41
C ILE A 34 -8.07 -3.59 13.23
N GLY A 35 -8.86 -3.98 12.23
CA GLY A 35 -9.16 -3.13 11.08
C GLY A 35 -10.38 -3.61 10.32
N HIS A 36 -11.11 -2.66 9.71
CA HIS A 36 -12.24 -2.94 8.83
C HIS A 36 -11.97 -2.26 7.49
N GLY A 37 -11.86 -3.05 6.42
CA GLY A 37 -11.80 -2.56 5.06
C GLY A 37 -13.16 -2.62 4.37
N GLY A 38 -13.23 -2.16 3.11
CA GLY A 38 -14.48 -2.18 2.34
C GLY A 38 -15.01 -3.59 2.01
N SER A 39 -14.15 -4.61 2.03
CA SER A 39 -14.50 -6.00 1.67
C SER A 39 -13.95 -7.06 2.61
N ALA A 40 -13.15 -6.67 3.62
CA ALA A 40 -12.49 -7.61 4.53
C ALA A 40 -12.34 -7.00 5.92
N VAL A 41 -12.31 -7.87 6.92
CA VAL A 41 -11.94 -7.53 8.29
C VAL A 41 -10.54 -8.07 8.56
N VAL A 42 -9.72 -7.28 9.25
CA VAL A 42 -8.39 -7.70 9.69
C VAL A 42 -8.45 -7.96 11.19
N TYR A 43 -8.03 -9.14 11.58
CA TYR A 43 -7.99 -9.58 12.97
C TYR A 43 -6.54 -9.70 13.43
N ARG A 44 -6.28 -9.35 14.68
CA ARG A 44 -5.16 -9.91 15.43
C ARG A 44 -5.54 -11.34 15.79
N ALA A 45 -4.65 -12.27 15.50
CA ALA A 45 -4.82 -13.68 15.81
C ALA A 45 -3.46 -14.30 16.18
N HIS A 46 -3.46 -15.50 16.69
CA HIS A 46 -2.26 -16.28 16.91
C HIS A 46 -2.41 -17.68 16.35
N SER A 47 -1.29 -18.31 15.98
CA SER A 47 -1.30 -19.70 15.51
C SER A 47 -1.78 -20.63 16.61
N ALA A 48 -2.67 -21.58 16.28
CA ALA A 48 -3.14 -22.59 17.24
C ALA A 48 -2.02 -23.56 17.67
N GLU A 49 -1.01 -23.78 16.79
CA GLU A 49 0.16 -24.62 17.09
C GLU A 49 1.26 -23.85 17.82
N GLU A 50 1.38 -22.55 17.57
CA GLU A 50 2.43 -21.66 18.08
C GLU A 50 1.80 -20.39 18.70
N PRO A 51 1.19 -20.47 19.92
CA PRO A 51 0.41 -19.36 20.49
C PRO A 51 1.19 -18.07 20.72
N THR A 52 2.52 -18.13 20.76
CA THR A 52 3.38 -16.94 20.88
C THR A 52 3.50 -16.16 19.58
N ARG A 53 3.14 -16.76 18.44
CA ARG A 53 3.23 -16.15 17.13
C ARG A 53 1.94 -15.41 16.78
N ALA A 54 1.93 -14.11 17.06
CA ALA A 54 0.84 -13.24 16.65
C ALA A 54 0.92 -12.92 15.13
N VAL A 55 -0.24 -12.87 14.48
CA VAL A 55 -0.41 -12.57 13.06
C VAL A 55 -1.52 -11.55 12.82
N ALA A 56 -1.49 -10.86 11.70
CA ALA A 56 -2.63 -10.17 11.14
C ALA A 56 -3.35 -11.13 10.18
N LEU A 57 -4.62 -11.44 10.48
CA LEU A 57 -5.46 -12.33 9.68
C LEU A 57 -6.51 -11.49 8.95
N LYS A 58 -6.38 -11.33 7.63
CA LYS A 58 -7.33 -10.62 6.77
C LYS A 58 -8.33 -11.62 6.23
N VAL A 59 -9.62 -11.41 6.49
CA VAL A 59 -10.71 -12.32 6.10
C VAL A 59 -11.75 -11.53 5.31
N LEU A 60 -12.12 -12.00 4.12
CA LEU A 60 -13.20 -11.41 3.33
C LEU A 60 -14.54 -11.58 4.04
N ASP A 61 -15.36 -10.55 3.98
CA ASP A 61 -16.75 -10.63 4.40
C ASP A 61 -17.52 -11.63 3.53
N ALA A 62 -18.52 -12.30 4.10
CA ALA A 62 -19.32 -13.29 3.39
C ALA A 62 -19.97 -12.76 2.08
N HIS A 63 -20.28 -11.47 2.04
CA HIS A 63 -20.84 -10.80 0.87
C HIS A 63 -19.81 -10.52 -0.23
N HIS A 64 -18.51 -10.65 0.06
CA HIS A 64 -17.39 -10.35 -0.85
C HIS A 64 -16.61 -11.63 -1.25
N LEU A 65 -17.22 -12.81 -1.16
CA LEU A 65 -16.65 -14.08 -1.63
C LEU A 65 -16.91 -14.32 -3.14
N ASP A 66 -16.95 -13.26 -3.94
CA ASP A 66 -17.04 -13.35 -5.39
C ASP A 66 -15.66 -13.55 -6.04
N PRO A 67 -15.60 -14.03 -7.29
CA PRO A 67 -14.34 -14.36 -7.97
C PRO A 67 -13.34 -13.21 -8.05
N ASN A 68 -13.80 -11.94 -8.14
CA ASN A 68 -12.92 -10.80 -8.27
C ASN A 68 -12.17 -10.52 -6.95
N HIS A 69 -12.87 -10.56 -5.82
CA HIS A 69 -12.25 -10.36 -4.50
C HIS A 69 -11.33 -11.52 -4.12
N LEU A 70 -11.73 -12.77 -4.43
CA LEU A 70 -10.91 -13.96 -4.20
C LEU A 70 -9.61 -13.88 -5.02
N HIS A 71 -9.70 -13.61 -6.32
CA HIS A 71 -8.54 -13.46 -7.19
C HIS A 71 -7.61 -12.30 -6.77
N ARG A 72 -8.19 -11.18 -6.30
CA ARG A 72 -7.42 -10.06 -5.75
C ARG A 72 -6.62 -10.50 -4.52
N MET A 73 -7.21 -11.28 -3.63
CA MET A 73 -6.55 -11.78 -2.41
C MET A 73 -5.44 -12.78 -2.72
N GLU A 74 -5.66 -13.70 -3.68
CA GLU A 74 -4.61 -14.60 -4.16
C GLU A 74 -3.42 -13.83 -4.75
N ARG A 75 -3.71 -12.81 -5.56
CA ARG A 75 -2.67 -11.93 -6.13
C ARG A 75 -1.90 -11.18 -5.05
N GLU A 76 -2.58 -10.67 -4.02
CA GLU A 76 -1.95 -10.00 -2.88
C GLU A 76 -0.90 -10.91 -2.23
N PHE A 77 -1.26 -12.18 -1.99
CA PHE A 77 -0.35 -13.17 -1.47
C PHE A 77 0.83 -13.45 -2.42
N ASP A 78 0.54 -13.71 -3.69
CA ASP A 78 1.56 -14.07 -4.69
C ASP A 78 2.59 -12.96 -4.88
N PHE A 79 2.14 -11.69 -4.97
CA PHE A 79 3.04 -10.57 -5.16
C PHE A 79 3.88 -10.29 -3.92
N ALA A 80 3.28 -10.22 -2.73
CA ALA A 80 4.01 -9.99 -1.50
C ALA A 80 5.01 -11.14 -1.20
N ASN A 81 4.62 -12.40 -1.45
CA ASN A 81 5.51 -13.55 -1.23
C ASN A 81 6.66 -13.62 -2.25
N ARG A 82 6.46 -13.08 -3.45
CA ARG A 82 7.51 -12.99 -4.48
C ARG A 82 8.58 -11.97 -4.14
N VAL A 83 8.20 -10.89 -3.44
CA VAL A 83 9.06 -9.75 -3.13
C VAL A 83 9.48 -9.81 -1.66
N LYS A 84 10.55 -10.55 -1.36
CA LYS A 84 11.07 -10.63 0.01
C LYS A 84 12.00 -9.44 0.29
N HIS A 85 11.55 -8.54 1.17
CA HIS A 85 12.31 -7.35 1.57
C HIS A 85 11.97 -6.96 3.01
N PRO A 86 12.92 -6.43 3.82
CA PRO A 86 12.65 -6.06 5.22
C PRO A 86 11.50 -5.07 5.41
N HIS A 87 11.23 -4.23 4.40
CA HIS A 87 10.18 -3.22 4.42
C HIS A 87 8.98 -3.59 3.53
N VAL A 88 8.75 -4.88 3.28
CA VAL A 88 7.55 -5.44 2.65
C VAL A 88 6.96 -6.47 3.59
N VAL A 89 5.65 -6.43 3.79
CA VAL A 89 4.93 -7.34 4.69
C VAL A 89 5.24 -8.81 4.39
N THR A 90 5.53 -9.58 5.43
CA THR A 90 5.77 -11.02 5.30
C THR A 90 4.44 -11.76 5.29
N MET A 91 4.20 -12.61 4.29
CA MET A 91 3.05 -13.49 4.22
C MET A 91 3.37 -14.86 4.85
N PHE A 92 2.45 -15.37 5.66
CA PHE A 92 2.61 -16.67 6.34
C PHE A 92 1.72 -17.76 5.75
N GLY A 93 0.54 -17.39 5.22
CA GLY A 93 -0.38 -18.34 4.63
C GLY A 93 -1.58 -17.66 3.97
N HIS A 94 -2.29 -18.43 3.18
CA HIS A 94 -3.53 -18.00 2.52
C HIS A 94 -4.48 -19.17 2.28
N GLY A 95 -5.72 -18.84 1.98
CA GLY A 95 -6.74 -19.79 1.55
C GLY A 95 -7.94 -19.07 0.97
N LEU A 96 -9.03 -19.78 0.77
CA LEU A 96 -10.23 -19.21 0.18
C LEU A 96 -10.77 -18.05 1.04
N GLY A 97 -10.55 -16.83 0.59
CA GLY A 97 -11.06 -15.61 1.25
C GLY A 97 -10.30 -15.18 2.50
N TRP A 98 -9.07 -15.61 2.71
CA TRP A 98 -8.25 -15.16 3.84
C TRP A 98 -6.75 -15.13 3.54
N LEU A 99 -6.04 -14.25 4.26
CA LEU A 99 -4.58 -14.13 4.29
C LEU A 99 -4.10 -14.03 5.73
N ALA A 100 -3.00 -14.71 6.06
CA ALA A 100 -2.26 -14.53 7.29
C ALA A 100 -0.91 -13.87 6.99
N MET A 101 -0.61 -12.80 7.69
CA MET A 101 0.58 -11.99 7.47
C MET A 101 1.18 -11.49 8.78
N GLU A 102 2.34 -10.92 8.69
CA GLU A 102 3.04 -10.24 9.78
C GLU A 102 2.15 -9.19 10.44
N LEU A 103 2.08 -9.23 11.77
CA LEU A 103 1.36 -8.23 12.57
C LEU A 103 2.28 -7.05 12.87
N ILE A 104 1.92 -5.88 12.35
CA ILE A 104 2.64 -4.62 12.57
C ILE A 104 1.81 -3.75 13.52
N THR A 105 2.39 -3.35 14.66
CA THR A 105 1.64 -2.81 15.80
C THR A 105 1.76 -1.31 16.02
N GLY A 106 2.69 -0.61 15.36
CA GLY A 106 2.90 0.84 15.56
C GLY A 106 1.94 1.73 14.76
N GLY A 107 0.99 1.14 14.01
CA GLY A 107 -0.03 1.86 13.25
C GLY A 107 0.42 2.38 11.89
N SER A 108 -0.34 3.31 11.30
CA SER A 108 0.00 3.92 10.01
C SER A 108 1.22 4.85 10.14
N ILE A 109 1.97 5.02 9.06
CA ILE A 109 3.07 5.99 8.94
C ILE A 109 2.65 7.42 9.33
N SER A 110 1.37 7.75 9.23
CA SER A 110 0.82 9.04 9.68
C SER A 110 0.94 9.28 11.20
N ALA A 111 1.24 8.24 11.98
CA ALA A 111 1.52 8.35 13.42
C ALA A 111 2.91 8.95 13.70
N LEU A 112 3.82 8.96 12.71
CA LEU A 112 5.15 9.53 12.87
C LEU A 112 5.08 11.06 12.92
N THR A 113 5.48 11.65 14.05
CA THR A 113 5.49 13.11 14.25
C THR A 113 6.84 13.76 13.97
N ALA A 114 7.93 13.02 14.20
CA ALA A 114 9.27 13.51 13.96
C ALA A 114 9.61 13.48 12.45
N ARG A 115 9.96 14.63 11.88
CA ARG A 115 10.33 14.73 10.46
C ARG A 115 11.46 13.80 10.06
N SER A 116 12.45 13.59 10.93
CA SER A 116 13.54 12.63 10.71
C SER A 116 13.01 11.23 10.47
N ASN A 117 12.03 10.80 11.27
CA ASN A 117 11.43 9.46 11.16
C ASN A 117 10.57 9.34 9.89
N VAL A 118 9.80 10.39 9.54
CA VAL A 118 9.06 10.44 8.27
C VAL A 118 10.00 10.28 7.08
N LEU A 119 11.13 11.02 7.07
CA LEU A 119 12.11 10.93 5.98
C LEU A 119 12.86 9.58 5.97
N ALA A 120 13.09 8.97 7.13
CA ALA A 120 13.66 7.63 7.21
C ALA A 120 12.67 6.58 6.68
N ALA A 121 11.41 6.64 7.09
CA ALA A 121 10.35 5.76 6.61
C ALA A 121 10.15 5.87 5.08
N LEU A 122 10.10 7.09 4.54
CA LEU A 122 10.02 7.30 3.09
C LEU A 122 11.20 6.67 2.35
N GLN A 123 12.42 6.72 2.92
CA GLN A 123 13.60 6.07 2.34
C GLN A 123 13.44 4.54 2.31
N GLN A 124 13.01 3.95 3.42
CA GLN A 124 12.79 2.51 3.54
C GLN A 124 11.72 2.01 2.55
N ILE A 125 10.61 2.77 2.41
CA ILE A 125 9.56 2.45 1.44
C ILE A 125 10.04 2.62 0.00
N ALA A 126 10.85 3.64 -0.29
CA ALA A 126 11.45 3.80 -1.62
C ALA A 126 12.37 2.62 -1.99
N GLU A 127 13.15 2.11 -1.03
CA GLU A 127 14.00 0.92 -1.21
C GLU A 127 13.16 -0.34 -1.46
N ALA A 128 12.05 -0.51 -0.73
CA ALA A 128 11.09 -1.59 -0.94
C ALA A 128 10.46 -1.53 -2.34
N LEU A 129 9.99 -0.34 -2.76
CA LEU A 129 9.40 -0.14 -4.10
C LEU A 129 10.41 -0.41 -5.21
N ASP A 130 11.64 0.12 -5.11
CA ASP A 130 12.70 -0.13 -6.08
C ASP A 130 13.07 -1.64 -6.14
N HIS A 131 12.96 -2.37 -5.01
CA HIS A 131 13.12 -3.82 -5.00
C HIS A 131 11.96 -4.54 -5.70
N CYS A 132 10.70 -4.13 -5.47
CA CYS A 132 9.54 -4.63 -6.19
C CYS A 132 9.69 -4.43 -7.70
N HIS A 133 10.10 -3.23 -8.13
CA HIS A 133 10.28 -2.88 -9.54
C HIS A 133 11.32 -3.76 -10.23
N ARG A 134 12.45 -4.05 -9.55
CA ARG A 134 13.45 -5.01 -10.06
C ARG A 134 12.92 -6.43 -10.18
N ALA A 135 11.95 -6.82 -9.34
CA ALA A 135 11.25 -8.09 -9.44
C ALA A 135 10.11 -8.10 -10.47
N GLY A 136 9.92 -7.00 -11.21
CA GLY A 136 8.88 -6.84 -12.22
C GLY A 136 7.49 -6.59 -11.65
N VAL A 137 7.38 -6.10 -10.40
CA VAL A 137 6.13 -5.80 -9.70
C VAL A 137 5.99 -4.31 -9.46
N VAL A 138 4.86 -3.71 -9.84
CA VAL A 138 4.47 -2.33 -9.53
C VAL A 138 3.33 -2.39 -8.50
N HIS A 139 3.45 -1.64 -7.40
CA HIS A 139 2.50 -1.69 -6.29
C HIS A 139 1.14 -1.06 -6.61
N CYS A 140 1.13 0.06 -7.31
CA CYS A 140 -0.04 0.80 -7.81
C CYS A 140 -0.97 1.42 -6.74
N ASP A 141 -0.70 1.27 -5.44
CA ASP A 141 -1.53 1.85 -4.36
C ASP A 141 -0.69 2.36 -3.17
N VAL A 142 0.40 3.07 -3.48
CA VAL A 142 1.25 3.68 -2.45
C VAL A 142 0.53 4.87 -1.83
N LYS A 143 0.22 4.78 -0.52
CA LYS A 143 -0.47 5.81 0.27
C LYS A 143 -0.19 5.62 1.76
N PRO A 144 -0.44 6.62 2.63
CA PRO A 144 -0.15 6.50 4.05
C PRO A 144 -0.83 5.32 4.75
N SER A 145 -2.06 4.94 4.35
CA SER A 145 -2.77 3.80 4.95
C SER A 145 -2.17 2.44 4.60
N ASN A 146 -1.39 2.35 3.52
CA ASN A 146 -0.72 1.12 3.08
C ASN A 146 0.76 1.06 3.52
N ILE A 147 1.16 1.96 4.42
CA ILE A 147 2.48 1.96 5.04
C ILE A 147 2.27 1.92 6.55
N LEU A 148 2.60 0.82 7.16
CA LEU A 148 2.59 0.67 8.62
C LEU A 148 3.98 0.90 9.19
N VAL A 149 4.04 1.24 10.47
CA VAL A 149 5.30 1.39 11.18
C VAL A 149 5.34 0.41 12.35
N ALA A 150 6.53 -0.08 12.66
CA ALA A 150 6.74 -0.92 13.83
C ALA A 150 6.53 -0.10 15.11
N GLU A 151 6.22 -0.77 16.21
CA GLU A 151 6.10 -0.13 17.53
C GLU A 151 7.41 0.54 17.94
N ASP A 152 8.54 -0.14 17.75
CA ASP A 152 9.85 0.49 17.77
C ASP A 152 10.33 0.79 16.34
N PHE A 153 10.00 1.98 15.86
CA PHE A 153 10.39 2.44 14.53
C PHE A 153 11.91 2.42 14.31
N SER A 154 12.71 2.56 15.37
CA SER A 154 14.17 2.60 15.27
C SER A 154 14.78 1.24 14.94
N VAL A 155 14.06 0.15 15.22
CA VAL A 155 14.50 -1.24 15.00
C VAL A 155 13.93 -1.77 13.68
N ASP A 156 12.60 -1.78 13.54
CA ASP A 156 11.93 -2.49 12.44
C ASP A 156 11.42 -1.55 11.33
N GLY A 157 11.33 -0.25 11.62
CA GLY A 157 11.06 0.77 10.61
C GLY A 157 9.64 0.79 10.07
N ALA A 158 9.52 1.09 8.76
CA ALA A 158 8.27 1.16 8.02
C ALA A 158 8.11 -0.05 7.10
N ILE A 159 6.88 -0.55 6.97
CA ILE A 159 6.52 -1.75 6.21
C ILE A 159 5.43 -1.40 5.21
N LEU A 160 5.66 -1.72 3.94
CA LEU A 160 4.69 -1.60 2.85
C LEU A 160 3.76 -2.82 2.87
N ILE A 161 2.46 -2.56 2.85
CA ILE A 161 1.41 -3.59 2.89
C ILE A 161 0.45 -3.45 1.70
N ASP A 162 -0.45 -4.42 1.51
CA ASP A 162 -1.57 -4.42 0.54
C ASP A 162 -1.15 -4.40 -0.93
N PHE A 163 -0.76 -5.57 -1.44
CA PHE A 163 -0.46 -5.83 -2.86
C PHE A 163 -1.69 -6.20 -3.69
N GLY A 164 -2.90 -6.00 -3.18
CA GLY A 164 -4.14 -6.45 -3.83
C GLY A 164 -4.43 -5.82 -5.20
N VAL A 165 -3.85 -4.65 -5.50
CA VAL A 165 -3.92 -4.00 -6.81
C VAL A 165 -2.60 -3.97 -7.56
N ALA A 166 -1.55 -4.60 -7.03
CA ALA A 166 -0.24 -4.70 -7.68
C ALA A 166 -0.34 -5.33 -9.07
N ARG A 167 0.56 -4.98 -9.97
CA ARG A 167 0.61 -5.42 -11.36
C ARG A 167 1.99 -5.90 -11.74
N ARG A 168 2.08 -6.86 -12.67
CA ARG A 168 3.34 -7.16 -13.34
C ARG A 168 3.57 -6.16 -14.47
N LEU A 169 4.83 -5.83 -14.73
CA LEU A 169 5.19 -5.00 -15.90
C LEU A 169 4.77 -5.63 -17.23
N THR A 170 4.48 -6.93 -17.25
CA THR A 170 4.05 -7.68 -18.44
C THR A 170 2.54 -7.84 -18.54
N ASP A 171 1.76 -7.39 -17.53
CA ASP A 171 0.31 -7.55 -17.55
C ASP A 171 -0.31 -6.61 -18.58
N HIS A 172 -1.16 -7.15 -19.45
CA HIS A 172 -2.00 -6.34 -20.33
C HIS A 172 -3.08 -5.64 -19.48
N VAL A 173 -3.37 -4.39 -19.82
CA VAL A 173 -4.36 -3.60 -19.10
C VAL A 173 -5.75 -4.04 -19.50
N ASP A 174 -6.42 -4.81 -18.65
CA ASP A 174 -7.88 -4.92 -18.72
C ASP A 174 -8.49 -3.64 -18.12
N HIS A 175 -9.26 -2.93 -18.95
CA HIS A 175 -9.85 -1.63 -18.65
C HIS A 175 -10.96 -1.71 -17.61
N HIS A 176 -10.63 -1.86 -16.31
CA HIS A 176 -11.61 -1.63 -15.24
C HIS A 176 -10.98 -0.89 -14.04
N PRO A 177 -11.16 0.43 -13.96
CA PRO A 177 -10.73 1.23 -12.81
C PRO A 177 -11.77 1.17 -11.67
N THR A 178 -12.09 -0.03 -11.16
CA THR A 178 -13.14 -0.19 -10.13
C THR A 178 -12.71 0.18 -8.70
N HIS A 179 -11.45 0.57 -8.46
CA HIS A 179 -10.95 0.92 -7.13
C HIS A 179 -10.22 2.26 -7.05
N VAL A 180 -10.41 3.14 -8.03
CA VAL A 180 -9.67 4.41 -8.11
C VAL A 180 -10.20 5.44 -7.08
N GLU A 181 -11.45 5.34 -6.62
CA GLU A 181 -12.05 6.40 -5.77
C GLU A 181 -11.36 6.57 -4.42
N ALA A 182 -10.99 5.49 -3.74
CA ALA A 182 -10.35 5.56 -2.42
C ALA A 182 -8.88 6.03 -2.45
N SER A 183 -8.23 5.98 -3.62
CA SER A 183 -6.82 6.29 -3.79
C SER A 183 -6.55 7.44 -4.76
N LEU A 184 -7.60 8.17 -5.19
CA LEU A 184 -7.51 9.26 -6.18
C LEU A 184 -6.47 10.33 -5.80
N SER A 185 -6.29 10.62 -4.51
CA SER A 185 -5.32 11.63 -4.04
C SER A 185 -3.86 11.28 -4.36
N TYR A 186 -3.58 10.02 -4.69
CA TYR A 186 -2.23 9.49 -4.96
C TYR A 186 -2.11 8.91 -6.37
N ALA A 187 -3.22 8.84 -7.12
CA ALA A 187 -3.27 8.17 -8.41
C ALA A 187 -2.45 8.93 -9.47
N ALA A 188 -1.52 8.24 -10.12
CA ALA A 188 -0.73 8.80 -11.20
C ALA A 188 -1.59 9.08 -12.45
N PRO A 189 -1.31 10.18 -13.19
CA PRO A 189 -2.09 10.57 -14.38
C PRO A 189 -2.23 9.47 -15.42
N GLU A 190 -1.18 8.70 -15.66
CA GLU A 190 -1.18 7.59 -16.62
C GLU A 190 -2.11 6.44 -16.20
N LEU A 191 -2.23 6.13 -14.91
CA LEU A 191 -3.22 5.15 -14.44
C LEU A 191 -4.65 5.64 -14.66
N LEU A 192 -4.92 6.93 -14.39
CA LEU A 192 -6.23 7.54 -14.62
C LEU A 192 -6.61 7.55 -16.10
N ARG A 193 -5.62 7.54 -17.00
CA ARG A 193 -5.81 7.42 -18.47
C ARG A 193 -5.93 5.96 -18.94
N GLY A 194 -5.80 4.98 -18.04
CA GLY A 194 -5.87 3.55 -18.39
C GLY A 194 -4.59 3.02 -19.06
N HIS A 195 -3.46 3.69 -18.90
CA HIS A 195 -2.20 3.19 -19.41
C HIS A 195 -1.65 2.06 -18.51
N ALA A 196 -0.82 1.19 -19.11
CA ALA A 196 -0.12 0.16 -18.36
C ALA A 196 0.77 0.78 -17.27
N PRO A 197 0.75 0.23 -16.04
CA PRO A 197 1.56 0.75 -14.95
C PRO A 197 3.05 0.50 -15.21
N THR A 198 3.86 1.50 -14.88
CA THR A 198 5.31 1.44 -14.84
C THR A 198 5.80 1.81 -13.43
N PRO A 199 7.07 1.60 -13.09
CA PRO A 199 7.65 2.05 -11.81
C PRO A 199 7.36 3.52 -11.47
N ALA A 200 7.22 4.37 -12.48
CA ALA A 200 6.91 5.79 -12.31
C ALA A 200 5.53 6.05 -11.64
N VAL A 201 4.60 5.10 -11.70
CA VAL A 201 3.32 5.18 -10.98
C VAL A 201 3.54 5.24 -9.47
N ASP A 202 4.37 4.34 -8.94
CA ASP A 202 4.66 4.27 -7.52
C ASP A 202 5.48 5.47 -7.05
N GLU A 203 6.40 5.99 -7.89
CA GLU A 203 7.13 7.23 -7.60
C GLU A 203 6.19 8.42 -7.44
N TYR A 204 5.21 8.59 -8.35
CA TYR A 204 4.21 9.65 -8.26
C TYR A 204 3.39 9.53 -6.97
N ALA A 205 2.90 8.33 -6.66
CA ALA A 205 2.12 8.06 -5.47
C ALA A 205 2.94 8.28 -4.18
N LEU A 206 4.22 7.88 -4.18
CA LEU A 206 5.16 8.15 -3.07
C LEU A 206 5.40 9.65 -2.89
N ALA A 207 5.46 10.43 -3.98
CA ALA A 207 5.59 11.89 -3.90
C ALA A 207 4.34 12.53 -3.29
N CYS A 208 3.13 12.08 -3.67
CA CYS A 208 1.87 12.51 -3.05
C CYS A 208 1.84 12.17 -1.56
N THR A 209 2.24 10.94 -1.20
CA THR A 209 2.37 10.45 0.18
C THR A 209 3.34 11.31 0.99
N ALA A 210 4.51 11.62 0.43
CA ALA A 210 5.51 12.46 1.09
C ALA A 210 4.99 13.88 1.36
N VAL A 211 4.23 14.46 0.42
CA VAL A 211 3.58 15.77 0.63
C VAL A 211 2.63 15.71 1.80
N GLU A 212 1.75 14.73 1.84
CA GLU A 212 0.76 14.60 2.93
C GLU A 212 1.44 14.40 4.29
N LEU A 213 2.40 13.51 4.39
CA LEU A 213 3.13 13.25 5.64
C LEU A 213 3.89 14.47 6.15
N LEU A 214 4.39 15.33 5.25
CA LEU A 214 5.16 16.52 5.61
C LEU A 214 4.29 17.75 5.85
N THR A 215 3.08 17.82 5.29
CA THR A 215 2.24 19.02 5.31
C THR A 215 0.85 18.82 5.92
N GLY A 216 0.48 17.56 6.20
CA GLY A 216 -0.82 17.17 6.77
C GLY A 216 -1.95 17.05 5.73
N THR A 217 -1.68 17.30 4.45
CA THR A 217 -2.68 17.18 3.37
C THR A 217 -2.02 16.74 2.07
N PRO A 218 -2.71 15.93 1.24
CA PRO A 218 -2.20 15.56 -0.08
C PRO A 218 -2.03 16.80 -0.99
N PRO A 219 -1.23 16.69 -2.06
CA PRO A 219 -0.92 17.82 -2.94
C PRO A 219 -2.13 18.42 -3.67
N PHE A 220 -3.11 17.57 -3.96
CA PHE A 220 -4.38 17.97 -4.58
C PHE A 220 -5.55 17.56 -3.69
N THR A 221 -6.51 18.47 -3.54
CA THR A 221 -7.75 18.26 -2.79
C THR A 221 -8.88 18.91 -3.55
N ALA A 222 -9.99 18.20 -3.75
CA ALA A 222 -11.17 18.72 -4.41
C ALA A 222 -12.44 18.25 -3.68
N ARG A 223 -13.57 18.92 -3.94
CA ARG A 223 -14.86 18.57 -3.32
C ARG A 223 -15.54 17.36 -3.96
N THR A 224 -15.11 16.98 -5.15
CA THR A 224 -15.66 15.86 -5.92
C THR A 224 -14.54 14.97 -6.47
N SER A 225 -14.81 13.69 -6.66
CA SER A 225 -13.88 12.74 -7.28
C SER A 225 -13.48 13.20 -8.69
N TRP A 226 -14.39 13.76 -9.46
CA TRP A 226 -14.11 14.34 -10.79
C TRP A 226 -13.13 15.51 -10.74
N GLY A 227 -13.33 16.44 -9.80
CA GLY A 227 -12.42 17.58 -9.61
C GLY A 227 -11.02 17.14 -9.18
N LEU A 228 -10.94 16.12 -8.32
CA LEU A 228 -9.66 15.55 -7.89
C LEU A 228 -8.96 14.81 -9.03
N MET A 229 -9.71 14.07 -9.85
CA MET A 229 -9.18 13.42 -11.04
C MET A 229 -8.65 14.45 -12.05
N ASP A 230 -9.38 15.55 -12.28
CA ASP A 230 -8.91 16.63 -13.15
C ASP A 230 -7.63 17.31 -12.60
N ASP A 231 -7.57 17.55 -11.30
CA ASP A 231 -6.37 18.07 -10.63
C ASP A 231 -5.15 17.12 -10.83
N GLN A 232 -5.34 15.82 -10.67
CA GLN A 232 -4.29 14.83 -10.93
C GLN A 232 -3.85 14.79 -12.40
N LEU A 233 -4.79 14.92 -13.31
CA LEU A 233 -4.49 14.86 -14.76
C LEU A 233 -3.83 16.13 -15.28
N ASN A 234 -4.28 17.32 -14.82
CA ASN A 234 -4.05 18.57 -15.55
C ASN A 234 -3.44 19.69 -14.69
N ARG A 235 -3.73 19.74 -13.38
CA ARG A 235 -3.28 20.83 -12.53
C ARG A 235 -1.77 20.77 -12.27
N ALA A 236 -1.11 21.92 -12.36
CA ALA A 236 0.31 22.03 -11.99
C ALA A 236 0.56 21.68 -10.52
N VAL A 237 1.70 21.06 -10.23
CA VAL A 237 2.13 20.73 -8.86
C VAL A 237 2.18 22.01 -8.02
N PRO A 238 1.55 22.03 -6.83
CA PRO A 238 1.48 23.24 -6.01
C PRO A 238 2.86 23.65 -5.46
N ARG A 239 3.12 24.94 -5.41
CA ARG A 239 4.34 25.49 -4.80
C ARG A 239 4.19 25.57 -3.29
N LEU A 240 4.52 24.49 -2.59
CA LEU A 240 4.31 24.34 -1.15
C LEU A 240 5.25 25.23 -0.32
N SER A 241 6.43 25.59 -0.83
CA SER A 241 7.35 26.53 -0.15
C SER A 241 6.75 27.92 0.05
N ARG A 242 5.71 28.29 -0.73
CA ARG A 242 4.97 29.55 -0.53
C ARG A 242 4.01 29.48 0.65
N ARG A 243 3.47 28.29 0.95
CA ARG A 243 2.52 28.06 2.05
C ARG A 243 3.23 27.70 3.36
N TYR A 244 4.29 26.91 3.27
CA TYR A 244 5.03 26.39 4.41
C TYR A 244 6.44 26.98 4.42
N ARG A 245 6.69 27.99 5.27
CA ARG A 245 7.96 28.74 5.32
C ARG A 245 9.20 27.89 5.64
N TRP A 246 9.01 26.72 6.25
CA TRP A 246 10.08 25.79 6.58
C TRP A 246 10.52 24.92 5.40
N LEU A 247 9.75 24.90 4.29
CA LEU A 247 10.10 24.20 3.06
C LEU A 247 11.00 25.10 2.18
N PRO A 248 12.17 24.61 1.74
CA PRO A 248 13.01 25.35 0.81
C PRO A 248 12.40 25.34 -0.61
N ARG A 249 12.76 26.31 -1.44
CA ARG A 249 12.30 26.37 -2.83
C ARG A 249 12.70 25.12 -3.65
N MET A 250 13.83 24.49 -3.30
CA MET A 250 14.28 23.25 -3.93
C MET A 250 13.25 22.12 -3.77
N PHE A 251 12.51 22.09 -2.66
CA PHE A 251 11.41 21.14 -2.44
C PHE A 251 10.36 21.20 -3.55
N ASP A 252 9.94 22.41 -3.96
CA ASP A 252 8.97 22.59 -5.05
C ASP A 252 9.49 22.03 -6.38
N SER A 253 10.79 22.22 -6.67
CA SER A 253 11.40 21.71 -7.90
C SER A 253 11.47 20.18 -7.92
N ILE A 254 11.81 19.57 -6.78
CA ILE A 254 11.88 18.13 -6.61
C ILE A 254 10.49 17.51 -6.80
N LEU A 255 9.46 18.08 -6.17
CA LEU A 255 8.08 17.60 -6.35
C LEU A 255 7.57 17.81 -7.77
N THR A 256 7.90 18.94 -8.41
CA THR A 256 7.51 19.20 -9.81
C THR A 256 8.07 18.13 -10.74
N LYS A 257 9.29 17.65 -10.47
CA LYS A 257 9.87 16.52 -11.23
C LYS A 257 9.19 15.20 -10.87
N ALA A 258 9.11 14.80 -9.59
CA ALA A 258 8.52 13.53 -9.16
C ALA A 258 7.04 13.38 -9.53
N MET A 259 6.31 14.50 -9.60
CA MET A 259 4.89 14.53 -9.94
C MET A 259 4.63 15.05 -11.37
N ALA A 260 5.63 15.00 -12.26
CA ALA A 260 5.44 15.36 -13.67
C ALA A 260 4.31 14.54 -14.29
N LYS A 261 3.44 15.18 -15.09
CA LYS A 261 2.29 14.50 -15.71
C LYS A 261 2.72 13.49 -16.77
N ASN A 262 3.87 13.73 -17.44
CA ASN A 262 4.55 12.74 -18.26
C ASN A 262 5.48 11.91 -17.35
N PRO A 263 5.28 10.57 -17.24
CA PRO A 263 6.09 9.71 -16.37
C PRO A 263 7.59 9.69 -16.77
N GLU A 264 7.93 9.89 -18.05
CA GLU A 264 9.31 9.91 -18.53
C GLU A 264 10.14 11.10 -18.02
N LEU A 265 9.48 12.15 -17.51
CA LEU A 265 10.13 13.34 -16.95
C LEU A 265 10.39 13.21 -15.44
N ARG A 266 9.97 12.11 -14.81
CA ARG A 266 10.18 11.85 -13.38
C ARG A 266 11.61 11.40 -13.09
N TYR A 267 11.87 10.96 -11.87
CA TYR A 267 13.15 10.34 -11.49
C TYR A 267 13.21 8.89 -12.02
N ASN A 268 14.40 8.32 -12.04
CA ASN A 268 14.58 6.94 -12.53
C ASN A 268 14.17 5.89 -11.49
N SER A 269 14.05 6.28 -10.21
CA SER A 269 13.64 5.39 -9.13
C SER A 269 13.03 6.17 -7.95
N CYS A 270 12.25 5.47 -7.12
CA CYS A 270 11.73 5.99 -5.87
C CYS A 270 12.87 6.42 -4.92
N GLY A 271 13.97 5.67 -4.87
CA GLY A 271 15.15 5.97 -4.07
C GLY A 271 15.86 7.25 -4.52
N GLU A 272 15.97 7.50 -5.83
CA GLU A 272 16.53 8.76 -6.35
C GLU A 272 15.68 9.96 -5.88
N PHE A 273 14.36 9.89 -6.06
CA PHE A 273 13.43 10.92 -5.59
C PHE A 273 13.61 11.23 -4.09
N VAL A 274 13.53 10.20 -3.24
CA VAL A 274 13.60 10.40 -1.78
C VAL A 274 14.97 10.88 -1.34
N THR A 275 16.05 10.47 -2.01
CA THR A 275 17.40 10.98 -1.76
C THR A 275 17.48 12.50 -1.99
N GLN A 276 16.92 13.00 -3.11
CA GLN A 276 16.84 14.44 -3.39
C GLN A 276 15.98 15.18 -2.35
N LEU A 277 14.83 14.59 -1.99
CA LEU A 277 13.94 15.14 -0.98
C LEU A 277 14.65 15.31 0.38
N ARG A 278 15.36 14.26 0.83
CA ARG A 278 16.12 14.28 2.08
C ARG A 278 17.25 15.30 2.06
N ALA A 279 17.96 15.39 0.93
CA ALA A 279 19.03 16.39 0.77
C ALA A 279 18.50 17.83 0.90
N ALA A 280 17.34 18.11 0.30
CA ALA A 280 16.72 19.44 0.36
C ALA A 280 16.19 19.80 1.77
N LEU A 281 15.80 18.79 2.57
CA LEU A 281 15.20 18.99 3.90
C LEU A 281 16.21 18.82 5.06
N ARG A 282 17.49 18.57 4.77
CA ARG A 282 18.54 18.56 5.80
C ARG A 282 18.62 19.93 6.47
N PRO A 283 18.73 19.99 7.81
CA PRO A 283 19.00 21.25 8.51
C PRO A 283 20.25 21.87 7.92
N THR A 284 20.17 23.13 7.49
CA THR A 284 21.37 23.89 7.15
C THR A 284 22.12 24.13 8.46
N VAL A 285 23.26 23.47 8.63
CA VAL A 285 24.18 23.81 9.73
C VAL A 285 24.63 25.25 9.45
N LYS A 286 24.16 26.18 10.27
CA LYS A 286 24.64 27.58 10.28
C LYS A 286 25.86 27.62 11.15
#